data_9ce8963f8cce305eb7e4762c525d1c8c
#
_entry.id   9ce8963f8cce305eb7e4762c525d1c8c
#
_cell.length_a   1.000
_cell.length_b   1.000
_cell.length_c   1.000
_cell.angle_alpha   90.00
_cell.angle_beta   90.00
_cell.angle_gamma   90.00
#
_symmetry.space_group_name_H-M   'P 1'
#
loop_
_entity.id
_entity.type
_entity.pdbx_description
1 polymer ?
#
loop_
_entity_poly.entity_id
_entity_poly.type
_entity_poly.pdbx_seq_one_letter_code
_entity_poly.pdbx_strand_id
1 'polypeptide(L)'
;MSAVFEIPIETDADGVIRVAGTRVTLDTLVAAFNEGATAEEIVQQYPSLELGDVYAVIGYYLHNRAEVEQYLERRREESLRVRRENEARFDPEGIRDRLLARRR
;
A
#
# COMPACT_ATOMS: atom_id res chain seq x y z
N MET A 1 -31.60 14.12 12.16
CA MET A 1 -30.34 14.64 11.56
C MET A 1 -29.57 13.49 10.96
N SER A 2 -29.35 13.48 9.68
CA SER A 2 -28.53 12.46 9.05
C SER A 2 -27.11 13.02 8.86
N ALA A 3 -26.12 12.32 9.42
CA ALA A 3 -24.74 12.66 9.22
C ALA A 3 -24.16 11.71 8.18
N VAL A 4 -23.75 12.24 7.04
CA VAL A 4 -23.03 11.48 6.02
C VAL A 4 -21.54 11.80 6.19
N PHE A 5 -20.76 10.78 6.48
CA PHE A 5 -19.33 10.89 6.62
C PHE A 5 -18.64 10.14 5.47
N GLU A 6 -17.96 10.88 4.61
CA GLU A 6 -17.21 10.28 3.53
C GLU A 6 -15.85 9.80 4.05
N ILE A 7 -15.52 8.56 3.73
CA ILE A 7 -14.22 8.01 4.08
C ILE A 7 -13.16 8.67 3.22
N PRO A 8 -12.09 9.22 3.81
CA PRO A 8 -11.08 9.99 3.07
C PRO A 8 -10.11 9.08 2.32
N ILE A 9 -10.62 8.34 1.34
CA ILE A 9 -9.81 7.49 0.47
C ILE A 9 -10.09 7.84 -0.99
N GLU A 10 -9.07 7.69 -1.82
CA GLU A 10 -9.14 7.92 -3.26
C GLU A 10 -8.51 6.74 -3.98
N THR A 11 -9.14 6.31 -5.07
CA THR A 11 -8.59 5.24 -5.92
C THR A 11 -8.06 5.88 -7.20
N ASP A 12 -6.80 5.63 -7.53
CA ASP A 12 -6.20 6.14 -8.75
C ASP A 12 -6.53 5.28 -9.97
N ALA A 13 -6.02 5.68 -11.16
CA ALA A 13 -6.27 4.98 -12.40
C ALA A 13 -5.75 3.54 -12.41
N ASP A 14 -4.75 3.25 -11.60
CA ASP A 14 -4.16 1.91 -11.49
C ASP A 14 -4.86 1.05 -10.43
N GLY A 15 -5.90 1.56 -9.78
CA GLY A 15 -6.64 0.86 -8.76
C GLY A 15 -6.00 0.92 -7.38
N VAL A 16 -5.00 1.77 -7.18
CA VAL A 16 -4.35 1.94 -5.87
C VAL A 16 -5.16 2.89 -5.01
N ILE A 17 -5.51 2.46 -3.81
CA ILE A 17 -6.26 3.26 -2.86
C ILE A 17 -5.28 4.01 -1.96
N ARG A 18 -5.44 5.33 -1.87
CA ARG A 18 -4.65 6.23 -1.03
C ARG A 18 -5.55 6.99 -0.08
N VAL A 19 -4.96 7.45 1.01
CA VAL A 19 -5.65 8.43 1.87
C VAL A 19 -5.75 9.76 1.10
N ALA A 20 -6.95 10.31 1.05
CA ALA A 20 -7.24 11.48 0.21
C ALA A 20 -6.28 12.64 0.50
N GLY A 21 -5.76 13.22 -0.56
CA GLY A 21 -4.82 14.35 -0.48
C GLY A 21 -3.41 13.97 -0.06
N THR A 22 -3.09 12.68 0.04
CA THR A 22 -1.75 12.22 0.43
C THR A 22 -1.22 11.15 -0.52
N ARG A 23 0.05 10.81 -0.38
CA ARG A 23 0.67 9.69 -1.11
C ARG A 23 0.66 8.40 -0.30
N VAL A 24 0.13 8.45 0.92
CA VAL A 24 0.09 7.25 1.79
C VAL A 24 -1.00 6.32 1.28
N THR A 25 -0.62 5.08 0.99
CA THR A 25 -1.55 4.07 0.49
C THR A 25 -2.32 3.41 1.63
N LEU A 26 -3.47 2.85 1.31
CA LEU A 26 -4.24 2.05 2.25
C LEU A 26 -3.40 0.87 2.77
N ASP A 27 -2.63 0.24 1.88
CA ASP A 27 -1.70 -0.84 2.21
C ASP A 27 -0.78 -0.45 3.38
N THR A 28 -0.14 0.72 3.26
CA THR A 28 0.80 1.24 4.25
C THR A 28 0.13 1.48 5.59
N LEU A 29 -1.05 2.11 5.58
CA LEU A 29 -1.78 2.44 6.80
C LEU A 29 -2.25 1.17 7.51
N VAL A 30 -2.85 0.23 6.78
CA VAL A 30 -3.34 -1.03 7.34
C VAL A 30 -2.18 -1.87 7.88
N ALA A 31 -1.05 -1.91 7.17
CA ALA A 31 0.13 -2.63 7.64
C ALA A 31 0.63 -2.06 8.98
N ALA A 32 0.72 -0.75 9.10
CA ALA A 32 1.13 -0.10 10.35
C ALA A 32 0.16 -0.42 11.49
N PHE A 33 -1.13 -0.35 11.20
CA PHE A 33 -2.16 -0.68 12.18
C PHE A 33 -2.05 -2.14 12.65
N ASN A 34 -1.85 -3.08 11.73
CA ASN A 34 -1.72 -4.50 12.05
C ASN A 34 -0.43 -4.82 12.79
N GLU A 35 0.60 -3.98 12.66
CA GLU A 35 1.83 -4.10 13.44
C GLU A 35 1.68 -3.55 14.87
N GLY A 36 0.53 -2.99 15.20
CA GLY A 36 0.22 -2.49 16.52
C GLY A 36 0.38 -0.99 16.71
N ALA A 37 0.61 -0.24 15.63
CA ALA A 37 0.72 1.21 15.73
C ALA A 37 -0.63 1.85 16.06
N THR A 38 -0.62 2.85 16.93
CA THR A 38 -1.79 3.66 17.18
C THR A 38 -1.98 4.68 16.05
N ALA A 39 -3.19 5.25 15.94
CA ALA A 39 -3.44 6.30 14.95
C ALA A 39 -2.48 7.47 15.12
N GLU A 40 -2.18 7.84 16.36
CA GLU A 40 -1.24 8.93 16.69
C GLU A 40 0.18 8.60 16.21
N GLU A 41 0.63 7.38 16.41
CA GLU A 41 1.94 6.92 15.92
C GLU A 41 2.02 6.93 14.41
N ILE A 42 0.94 6.54 13.73
CA ILE A 42 0.87 6.55 12.27
C ILE A 42 1.00 7.98 11.74
N VAL A 43 0.33 8.94 12.37
CA VAL A 43 0.45 10.36 12.00
C VAL A 43 1.86 10.89 12.24
N GLN A 44 2.51 10.46 13.31
CA GLN A 44 3.91 10.83 13.57
C GLN A 44 4.85 10.31 12.48
N GLN A 45 4.61 9.09 12.04
CA GLN A 45 5.42 8.47 10.99
C GLN A 45 5.14 9.06 9.61
N TYR A 46 3.89 9.45 9.35
CA TYR A 46 3.44 10.02 8.08
C TYR A 46 2.76 11.37 8.33
N PRO A 47 3.53 12.47 8.46
CA PRO A 47 2.98 13.77 8.86
C PRO A 47 1.98 14.39 7.88
N SER A 48 1.90 13.89 6.65
CA SER A 48 0.88 14.34 5.69
C SER A 48 -0.53 13.87 6.05
N LEU A 49 -0.65 12.89 6.94
CA LEU A 49 -1.94 12.37 7.39
C LEU A 49 -2.54 13.21 8.50
N GLU A 50 -3.85 13.36 8.46
CA GLU A 50 -4.61 13.96 9.57
C GLU A 50 -5.12 12.86 10.48
N LEU A 51 -5.10 13.11 11.77
CA LEU A 51 -5.48 12.11 12.78
C LEU A 51 -6.91 11.59 12.58
N GLY A 52 -7.85 12.51 12.30
CA GLY A 52 -9.25 12.14 12.05
C GLY A 52 -9.40 11.22 10.83
N ASP A 53 -8.61 11.48 9.80
CA ASP A 53 -8.63 10.66 8.59
C ASP A 53 -8.07 9.26 8.86
N VAL A 54 -7.04 9.16 9.68
CA VAL A 54 -6.46 7.86 10.05
C VAL A 54 -7.50 7.03 10.83
N TYR A 55 -8.18 7.64 11.80
CA TYR A 55 -9.26 6.94 12.52
C TYR A 55 -10.39 6.52 11.60
N ALA A 56 -10.76 7.36 10.65
CA ALA A 56 -11.82 7.04 9.68
C ALA A 56 -11.44 5.85 8.80
N VAL A 57 -10.20 5.81 8.33
CA VAL A 57 -9.71 4.70 7.48
C VAL A 57 -9.60 3.41 8.29
N ILE A 58 -9.12 3.48 9.52
CA ILE A 58 -9.07 2.32 10.42
C ILE A 58 -10.48 1.78 10.65
N GLY A 59 -11.43 2.65 10.94
CA GLY A 59 -12.83 2.27 11.11
C GLY A 59 -13.41 1.59 9.87
N TYR A 60 -13.13 2.16 8.71
CA TYR A 60 -13.52 1.57 7.43
C TYR A 60 -12.94 0.16 7.27
N TYR A 61 -11.66 0.00 7.53
CA TYR A 61 -11.00 -1.30 7.45
C TYR A 61 -11.67 -2.32 8.39
N LEU A 62 -11.92 -1.94 9.63
CA LEU A 62 -12.51 -2.84 10.62
C LEU A 62 -13.95 -3.23 10.26
N HIS A 63 -14.70 -2.33 9.63
CA HIS A 63 -16.08 -2.61 9.19
C HIS A 63 -16.14 -3.40 7.88
N ASN A 64 -15.09 -3.34 7.06
CA ASN A 64 -15.03 -3.97 5.73
C ASN A 64 -13.79 -4.86 5.59
N ARG A 65 -13.45 -5.55 6.65
CA ARG A 65 -12.18 -6.27 6.76
C ARG A 65 -11.95 -7.26 5.64
N ALA A 66 -12.94 -8.10 5.34
CA ALA A 66 -12.80 -9.11 4.28
C ALA A 66 -12.54 -8.46 2.91
N GLU A 67 -13.27 -7.40 2.59
CA GLU A 67 -13.14 -6.68 1.33
C GLU A 67 -11.78 -5.99 1.21
N VAL A 68 -11.34 -5.32 2.28
CA VAL A 68 -10.04 -4.66 2.32
C VAL A 68 -8.91 -5.68 2.23
N GLU A 69 -9.02 -6.79 2.94
CA GLU A 69 -8.00 -7.84 2.89
C GLU A 69 -7.89 -8.48 1.50
N GLN A 70 -9.00 -8.64 0.79
CA GLN A 70 -8.97 -9.08 -0.60
C GLN A 70 -8.26 -8.08 -1.51
N TYR A 71 -8.52 -6.79 -1.31
CA TYR A 71 -7.82 -5.73 -2.02
C TYR A 71 -6.31 -5.78 -1.74
N LEU A 72 -5.92 -5.91 -0.49
CA LEU A 72 -4.51 -5.98 -0.08
C LEU A 72 -3.82 -7.21 -0.69
N GLU A 73 -4.51 -8.33 -0.74
CA GLU A 73 -3.99 -9.56 -1.36
C GLU A 73 -3.76 -9.36 -2.86
N ARG A 74 -4.70 -8.77 -3.56
CA ARG A 74 -4.54 -8.45 -5.00
C ARG A 74 -3.37 -7.51 -5.21
N ARG A 75 -3.19 -6.53 -4.33
CA ARG A 75 -2.05 -5.60 -4.38
C ARG A 75 -0.73 -6.34 -4.23
N ARG A 76 -0.65 -7.28 -3.31
CA ARG A 76 0.54 -8.11 -3.11
C ARG A 76 0.85 -8.97 -4.34
N GLU A 77 -0.15 -9.63 -4.88
CA GLU A 77 0.00 -10.46 -6.09
C GLU A 77 0.46 -9.63 -7.28
N GLU A 78 -0.13 -8.46 -7.46
CA GLU A 78 0.24 -7.54 -8.52
C GLU A 78 1.68 -7.05 -8.38
N SER A 79 2.07 -6.70 -7.16
CA SER A 79 3.44 -6.29 -6.83
C SER A 79 4.44 -7.41 -7.12
N LEU A 80 4.11 -8.64 -6.74
CA LEU A 80 4.94 -9.82 -7.02
C LEU A 80 5.04 -10.09 -8.53
N ARG A 81 3.93 -9.94 -9.26
CA ARG A 81 3.92 -10.11 -10.71
C ARG A 81 4.80 -9.09 -11.41
N VAL A 82 4.67 -7.82 -11.05
CA VAL A 82 5.51 -6.74 -11.60
C VAL A 82 6.98 -7.01 -11.29
N ARG A 83 7.27 -7.45 -10.09
CA ARG A 83 8.63 -7.81 -9.69
C ARG A 83 9.19 -8.95 -10.52
N ARG A 84 8.39 -10.00 -10.76
CA ARG A 84 8.78 -11.12 -11.63
C ARG A 84 9.02 -10.69 -13.07
N GLU A 85 8.15 -9.83 -13.60
CA GLU A 85 8.32 -9.29 -14.95
C GLU A 85 9.59 -8.46 -15.06
N ASN A 86 9.88 -7.64 -14.06
CA ASN A 86 11.10 -6.86 -14.01
C ASN A 86 12.34 -7.75 -13.88
N GLU A 87 12.29 -8.78 -13.09
CA GLU A 87 13.36 -9.76 -12.97
C GLU A 87 13.59 -10.50 -14.28
N ALA A 88 12.52 -10.83 -15.00
CA ALA A 88 12.62 -11.47 -16.32
C ALA A 88 13.23 -10.54 -17.36
N ARG A 89 12.91 -9.23 -17.32
CA ARG A 89 13.48 -8.23 -18.24
C ARG A 89 14.93 -7.93 -17.97
N PHE A 90 15.30 -7.87 -16.72
CA PHE A 90 16.64 -7.52 -16.25
C PHE A 90 17.31 -8.73 -15.60
N ASP A 91 17.00 -9.92 -16.11
CA ASP A 91 17.50 -11.19 -15.57
C ASP A 91 18.84 -10.99 -14.84
N PRO A 92 18.86 -10.93 -13.49
CA PRO A 92 20.10 -10.71 -12.74
C PRO A 92 21.15 -11.80 -13.00
N GLU A 93 20.69 -13.02 -13.25
CA GLU A 93 21.57 -14.13 -13.58
C GLU A 93 22.18 -13.95 -14.96
N GLY A 94 21.38 -13.56 -15.95
CA GLY A 94 21.84 -13.27 -17.29
C GLY A 94 22.86 -12.13 -17.33
N ILE A 95 22.60 -11.06 -16.57
CA ILE A 95 23.51 -9.93 -16.43
C ILE A 95 24.79 -10.37 -15.72
N ARG A 96 24.65 -11.14 -14.68
CA ARG A 96 25.77 -11.67 -13.91
C ARG A 96 26.67 -12.56 -14.78
N ASP A 97 26.08 -13.44 -15.55
CA ASP A 97 26.79 -14.32 -16.48
C ASP A 97 27.54 -13.53 -17.54
N ARG A 98 26.92 -12.48 -18.10
CA ARG A 98 27.55 -11.59 -19.05
C ARG A 98 28.75 -10.84 -18.44
N LEU A 99 28.58 -10.38 -17.21
CA LEU A 99 29.67 -9.67 -16.50
C LEU A 99 30.82 -10.62 -16.18
N LEU A 100 30.49 -11.84 -15.76
CA LEU A 100 31.49 -12.87 -15.52
C LEU A 100 32.21 -13.28 -16.80
N ALA A 101 31.49 -13.39 -17.92
CA ALA A 101 32.06 -13.69 -19.23
C ALA A 101 33.03 -12.58 -19.70
N ARG A 102 32.76 -11.32 -19.40
CA ARG A 102 33.60 -10.19 -19.74
C ARG A 102 34.88 -10.12 -18.92
N ARG A 103 34.91 -10.74 -17.77
CA ARG A 103 36.13 -10.78 -16.91
C ARG A 103 37.11 -11.84 -17.32
N ARG A 104 36.76 -12.70 -18.22
CA ARG A 104 37.65 -13.72 -18.78
C ARG A 104 38.37 -13.18 -20.03
#